data_95a28ebd9c574d09b44e57d687789e0b
#
_entry.id   95a28ebd9c574d09b44e57d687789e0b
#
_cell.length_a   1.000
_cell.length_b   1.000
_cell.length_c   1.000
_cell.angle_alpha   90.00
_cell.angle_beta   90.00
_cell.angle_gamma   90.00
#
_symmetry.space_group_name_H-M   'P 1'
#
loop_
_entity.id
_entity.type
_entity.pdbx_description
1 polymer ?
#
loop_
_entity_poly.entity_id
_entity_poly.type
_entity_poly.pdbx_seq_one_letter_code
_entity_poly.pdbx_strand_id
1 'polypeptide(L)'
;MRTFFAVGGDMRLRWMVQILSKEGYPVSFFTGTDSPLMKSAVKEASVILGPVPFTRDGVHLFQPPSHGMELSALLSCLMPGQYLFGGNLPDPVKEFCDNNDILWKDFMDMEEISLENAIATAEGAISLAVSQCPINLHRCRCLILGYGRCGQALADRLRGMFADASVCEINPIRQTLAKTRGFDTFDPQKLEKYLPQAKLIFN
;
A
#
# COMPACT_ATOMS: atom_id res chain seq x y z
N MET A 1 -8.77 27.85 -7.48
CA MET A 1 -7.56 27.11 -7.04
C MET A 1 -8.04 25.85 -6.33
N ARG A 2 -7.45 24.67 -6.56
CA ARG A 2 -7.88 23.44 -5.86
C ARG A 2 -7.42 23.49 -4.41
N THR A 3 -8.31 23.15 -3.49
CA THR A 3 -8.04 23.03 -2.05
C THR A 3 -7.98 21.56 -1.68
N PHE A 4 -7.01 21.17 -0.87
CA PHE A 4 -6.77 19.78 -0.48
C PHE A 4 -7.03 19.58 1.01
N PHE A 5 -7.61 18.44 1.34
CA PHE A 5 -7.74 17.96 2.70
C PHE A 5 -7.17 16.55 2.80
N ALA A 6 -6.14 16.35 3.57
CA ALA A 6 -5.54 15.05 3.81
C ALA A 6 -5.93 14.54 5.19
N VAL A 7 -6.26 13.24 5.29
CA VAL A 7 -6.77 12.63 6.51
C VAL A 7 -6.18 11.26 6.80
N GLY A 8 -5.79 11.03 8.06
CA GLY A 8 -5.21 9.76 8.51
C GLY A 8 -3.81 9.51 7.98
N GLY A 9 -3.51 8.26 7.70
CA GLY A 9 -2.27 7.84 7.04
C GLY A 9 -1.03 7.82 7.92
N ASP A 10 0.07 7.50 7.30
CA ASP A 10 1.41 7.47 7.86
C ASP A 10 2.29 8.60 7.30
N MET A 11 3.61 8.47 7.45
CA MET A 11 4.57 9.48 6.98
C MET A 11 4.49 9.78 5.48
N ARG A 12 4.02 8.82 4.65
CA ARG A 12 3.89 9.03 3.19
C ARG A 12 2.87 10.13 2.89
N LEU A 13 1.72 10.11 3.57
CA LEU A 13 0.69 11.13 3.41
C LEU A 13 1.17 12.48 3.94
N ARG A 14 1.93 12.51 5.05
CA ARG A 14 2.55 13.74 5.58
C ARG A 14 3.51 14.37 4.57
N TRP A 15 4.34 13.56 3.90
CA TRP A 15 5.23 14.05 2.86
C TRP A 15 4.47 14.59 1.65
N MET A 16 3.40 13.92 1.25
CA MET A 16 2.54 14.42 0.17
C MET A 16 1.96 15.79 0.51
N VAL A 17 1.47 15.99 1.73
CA VAL A 17 0.99 17.28 2.24
C VAL A 17 2.09 18.35 2.16
N GLN A 18 3.32 18.03 2.58
CA GLN A 18 4.45 18.96 2.52
C GLN A 18 4.81 19.35 1.08
N ILE A 19 4.77 18.38 0.15
CA ILE A 19 5.01 18.63 -1.28
C ILE A 19 3.95 19.57 -1.84
N LEU A 20 2.66 19.26 -1.63
CA LEU A 20 1.55 20.09 -2.09
C LEU A 20 1.63 21.51 -1.55
N SER A 21 1.98 21.66 -0.26
CA SER A 21 2.15 22.97 0.37
C SER A 21 3.32 23.76 -0.24
N LYS A 22 4.44 23.10 -0.55
CA LYS A 22 5.59 23.74 -1.23
C LYS A 22 5.26 24.19 -2.66
N GLU A 23 4.40 23.44 -3.35
CA GLU A 23 3.88 23.77 -4.68
C GLU A 23 2.80 24.89 -4.65
N GLY A 24 2.50 25.42 -3.45
CA GLY A 24 1.57 26.54 -3.27
C GLY A 24 0.10 26.15 -3.23
N TYR A 25 -0.24 24.86 -3.08
CA TYR A 25 -1.62 24.45 -2.91
C TYR A 25 -2.09 24.64 -1.46
N PRO A 26 -3.30 25.20 -1.24
CA PRO A 26 -3.94 25.17 0.07
C PRO A 26 -4.20 23.71 0.48
N VAL A 27 -3.56 23.24 1.54
CA VAL A 27 -3.71 21.88 2.03
C VAL A 27 -3.88 21.91 3.54
N SER A 28 -4.93 21.24 4.03
CA SER A 28 -5.15 20.95 5.45
C SER A 28 -4.88 19.48 5.73
N PHE A 29 -4.32 19.17 6.89
CA PHE A 29 -4.02 17.80 7.28
C PHE A 29 -4.61 17.50 8.66
N PHE A 30 -5.34 16.39 8.75
CA PHE A 30 -5.97 15.94 9.97
C PHE A 30 -5.56 14.51 10.34
N THR A 31 -5.22 14.32 11.60
CA THR A 31 -5.01 13.01 12.21
C THR A 31 -5.78 12.96 13.53
N GLY A 32 -6.47 11.86 13.77
CA GLY A 32 -7.28 11.67 14.97
C GLY A 32 -8.68 11.17 14.67
N THR A 33 -9.55 11.30 15.64
CA THR A 33 -10.98 10.98 15.54
C THR A 33 -11.79 12.19 15.06
N ASP A 34 -13.08 12.04 14.92
CA ASP A 34 -14.00 13.08 14.45
C ASP A 34 -13.90 14.42 15.22
N SER A 35 -13.98 15.54 14.49
CA SER A 35 -14.06 16.88 15.08
C SER A 35 -14.88 17.83 14.20
N PRO A 36 -15.56 18.85 14.79
CA PRO A 36 -16.31 19.86 14.03
C PRO A 36 -15.46 20.63 13.02
N LEU A 37 -14.20 20.95 13.39
CA LEU A 37 -13.25 21.63 12.50
C LEU A 37 -12.87 20.81 11.28
N MET A 38 -12.71 19.51 11.47
CA MET A 38 -12.46 18.58 10.38
C MET A 38 -13.64 18.55 9.41
N LYS A 39 -14.88 18.47 9.92
CA LYS A 39 -16.08 18.45 9.09
C LYS A 39 -16.22 19.68 8.20
N SER A 40 -15.88 20.87 8.72
CA SER A 40 -15.85 22.11 7.92
C SER A 40 -14.76 22.03 6.85
N ALA A 41 -13.56 21.63 7.21
CA ALA A 41 -12.42 21.55 6.29
C ALA A 41 -12.64 20.52 5.15
N VAL A 42 -13.29 19.37 5.44
CA VAL A 42 -13.67 18.41 4.40
C VAL A 42 -14.64 19.03 3.41
N LYS A 43 -15.68 19.73 3.90
CA LYS A 43 -16.69 20.36 3.00
C LYS A 43 -16.12 21.46 2.12
N GLU A 44 -15.10 22.18 2.60
CA GLU A 44 -14.46 23.27 1.86
C GLU A 44 -13.39 22.80 0.86
N ALA A 45 -12.92 21.55 1.01
CA ALA A 45 -11.90 20.99 0.14
C ALA A 45 -12.50 20.52 -1.18
N SER A 46 -11.79 20.75 -2.28
CA SER A 46 -12.13 20.17 -3.58
C SER A 46 -11.56 18.77 -3.77
N VAL A 47 -10.50 18.44 -3.04
CA VAL A 47 -9.78 17.15 -3.13
C VAL A 47 -9.52 16.60 -1.74
N ILE A 48 -9.96 15.37 -1.50
CA ILE A 48 -9.73 14.62 -0.27
C ILE A 48 -8.66 13.57 -0.53
N LEU A 49 -7.63 13.55 0.31
CA LEU A 49 -6.52 12.61 0.24
C LEU A 49 -6.56 11.68 1.44
N GLY A 50 -6.88 10.42 1.21
CA GLY A 50 -6.87 9.35 2.19
C GLY A 50 -5.58 8.54 2.16
N PRO A 51 -5.40 7.62 3.12
CA PRO A 51 -4.20 6.80 3.27
C PRO A 51 -4.09 5.65 2.27
N VAL A 52 -2.91 5.02 2.28
CA VAL A 52 -2.61 3.75 1.59
C VAL A 52 -2.06 2.75 2.62
N PRO A 53 -2.77 1.66 2.94
CA PRO A 53 -4.14 1.34 2.53
C PRO A 53 -5.16 2.33 3.12
N PHE A 54 -6.35 2.41 2.51
CA PHE A 54 -7.40 3.30 2.99
C PHE A 54 -7.90 2.88 4.38
N THR A 55 -8.06 1.58 4.57
CA THR A 55 -8.43 0.95 5.84
C THR A 55 -7.73 -0.40 5.97
N ARG A 56 -7.67 -0.96 7.19
CA ARG A 56 -7.24 -2.35 7.44
C ARG A 56 -8.34 -3.20 8.07
N ASP A 57 -9.27 -2.60 8.77
CA ASP A 57 -10.35 -3.26 9.49
C ASP A 57 -11.73 -3.09 8.83
N GLY A 58 -11.80 -2.30 7.75
CA GLY A 58 -13.03 -1.97 7.04
C GLY A 58 -13.90 -0.92 7.76
N VAL A 59 -13.50 -0.43 8.93
CA VAL A 59 -14.26 0.49 9.77
C VAL A 59 -13.57 1.84 9.91
N HIS A 60 -12.26 1.83 10.14
CA HIS A 60 -11.49 3.04 10.41
C HIS A 60 -10.48 3.34 9.29
N LEU A 61 -10.23 4.62 9.06
CA LEU A 61 -9.10 5.05 8.23
C LEU A 61 -7.78 4.53 8.80
N PHE A 62 -6.90 4.06 7.94
CA PHE A 62 -5.57 3.64 8.35
C PHE A 62 -4.77 4.82 8.92
N GLN A 63 -4.34 4.71 10.18
CA GLN A 63 -3.57 5.74 10.88
C GLN A 63 -2.73 5.11 12.00
N PRO A 64 -1.53 4.58 11.69
CA PRO A 64 -0.68 4.01 12.73
C PRO A 64 -0.07 5.11 13.63
N PRO A 65 0.19 4.86 14.93
CA PRO A 65 -0.05 3.57 15.63
C PRO A 65 -1.48 3.41 16.19
N SER A 66 -2.34 4.43 16.12
CA SER A 66 -3.71 4.43 16.61
C SER A 66 -4.71 4.11 15.51
N HIS A 67 -5.95 3.88 15.88
CA HIS A 67 -7.05 3.91 14.93
C HIS A 67 -7.30 5.34 14.48
N GLY A 68 -7.54 5.50 13.18
CA GLY A 68 -8.01 6.75 12.61
C GLY A 68 -9.50 6.96 12.85
N MET A 69 -10.03 7.97 12.19
CA MET A 69 -11.45 8.26 12.16
C MET A 69 -12.25 7.11 11.52
N GLU A 70 -13.50 6.95 11.94
CA GLU A 70 -14.45 6.05 11.26
C GLU A 70 -14.70 6.48 9.82
N LEU A 71 -14.76 5.51 8.90
CA LEU A 71 -15.08 5.76 7.50
C LEU A 71 -16.42 6.44 7.33
N SER A 72 -17.43 6.02 8.11
CA SER A 72 -18.76 6.62 8.13
C SER A 72 -18.74 8.10 8.43
N ALA A 73 -17.90 8.53 9.37
CA ALA A 73 -17.75 9.94 9.76
C ALA A 73 -17.12 10.77 8.63
N LEU A 74 -16.11 10.25 7.93
CA LEU A 74 -15.55 10.92 6.77
C LEU A 74 -16.57 11.01 5.62
N LEU A 75 -17.15 9.87 5.25
CA LEU A 75 -18.07 9.78 4.12
C LEU A 75 -19.27 10.71 4.29
N SER A 76 -19.83 10.81 5.51
CA SER A 76 -20.94 11.72 5.79
C SER A 76 -20.63 13.22 5.60
N CYS A 77 -19.37 13.58 5.49
CA CYS A 77 -18.93 14.97 5.29
C CYS A 77 -18.60 15.29 3.82
N LEU A 78 -18.49 14.28 2.97
CA LEU A 78 -18.16 14.48 1.56
C LEU A 78 -19.34 15.18 0.84
N MET A 79 -19.01 15.98 -0.16
CA MET A 79 -19.95 16.75 -0.96
C MET A 79 -19.88 16.35 -2.43
N PRO A 80 -21.00 16.40 -3.16
CA PRO A 80 -21.01 16.16 -4.60
C PRO A 80 -19.98 17.03 -5.35
N GLY A 81 -19.30 16.43 -6.33
CA GLY A 81 -18.29 17.11 -7.14
C GLY A 81 -16.88 17.14 -6.53
N GLN A 82 -16.69 16.65 -5.31
CA GLN A 82 -15.37 16.47 -4.73
C GLN A 82 -14.62 15.28 -5.35
N TYR A 83 -13.30 15.30 -5.20
CA TYR A 83 -12.44 14.17 -5.55
C TYR A 83 -11.94 13.47 -4.29
N LEU A 84 -12.10 12.15 -4.23
CA LEU A 84 -11.52 11.29 -3.19
C LEU A 84 -10.39 10.45 -3.78
N PHE A 85 -9.20 10.58 -3.21
CA PHE A 85 -8.04 9.73 -3.51
C PHE A 85 -7.65 8.91 -2.30
N GLY A 86 -7.29 7.64 -2.50
CA GLY A 86 -6.80 6.75 -1.45
C GLY A 86 -6.16 5.51 -2.08
N GLY A 87 -5.70 4.58 -1.29
CA GLY A 87 -5.18 3.32 -1.81
C GLY A 87 -5.87 2.11 -1.23
N ASN A 88 -6.22 1.13 -2.08
CA ASN A 88 -7.06 -0.01 -1.74
C ASN A 88 -8.41 0.45 -1.16
N LEU A 89 -9.12 1.29 -1.90
CA LEU A 89 -10.44 1.76 -1.52
C LEU A 89 -11.42 0.58 -1.43
N PRO A 90 -12.09 0.37 -0.28
CA PRO A 90 -13.09 -0.69 -0.16
C PRO A 90 -14.28 -0.45 -1.09
N ASP A 91 -14.89 -1.53 -1.59
CA ASP A 91 -16.07 -1.43 -2.46
C ASP A 91 -17.22 -0.60 -1.87
N PRO A 92 -17.56 -0.71 -0.56
CA PRO A 92 -18.59 0.17 0.02
C PRO A 92 -18.25 1.67 -0.06
N VAL A 93 -16.96 2.05 -0.04
CA VAL A 93 -16.54 3.45 -0.19
C VAL A 93 -16.71 3.89 -1.64
N LYS A 94 -16.34 3.04 -2.61
CA LYS A 94 -16.54 3.31 -4.03
C LYS A 94 -18.01 3.47 -4.37
N GLU A 95 -18.85 2.54 -3.91
CA GLU A 95 -20.31 2.59 -4.09
C GLU A 95 -20.93 3.86 -3.47
N PHE A 96 -20.46 4.24 -2.28
CA PHE A 96 -20.90 5.49 -1.66
C PHE A 96 -20.56 6.69 -2.53
N CYS A 97 -19.34 6.76 -3.06
CA CYS A 97 -18.89 7.85 -3.92
C CYS A 97 -19.71 7.91 -5.21
N ASP A 98 -19.94 6.76 -5.87
CA ASP A 98 -20.72 6.68 -7.10
C ASP A 98 -22.19 7.14 -6.89
N ASN A 99 -22.78 6.79 -5.74
CA ASN A 99 -24.15 7.17 -5.40
C ASN A 99 -24.33 8.63 -4.95
N ASN A 100 -23.22 9.34 -4.68
CA ASN A 100 -23.25 10.71 -4.15
C ASN A 100 -22.50 11.72 -5.04
N ASP A 101 -22.27 11.41 -6.31
CA ASP A 101 -21.56 12.27 -7.28
C ASP A 101 -20.16 12.71 -6.82
N ILE A 102 -19.44 11.82 -6.11
CA ILE A 102 -18.06 12.03 -5.67
C ILE A 102 -17.14 11.29 -6.63
N LEU A 103 -16.19 12.00 -7.22
CA LEU A 103 -15.21 11.42 -8.12
C LEU A 103 -14.11 10.74 -7.30
N TRP A 104 -13.89 9.45 -7.48
CA TRP A 104 -12.85 8.74 -6.74
C TRP A 104 -11.76 8.16 -7.64
N LYS A 105 -10.57 7.98 -7.06
CA LYS A 105 -9.45 7.32 -7.72
C LYS A 105 -8.66 6.53 -6.70
N ASP A 106 -8.39 5.26 -7.00
CA ASP A 106 -7.51 4.44 -6.19
C ASP A 106 -6.07 4.55 -6.68
N PHE A 107 -5.15 4.91 -5.79
CA PHE A 107 -3.72 4.97 -6.12
C PHE A 107 -3.16 3.62 -6.53
N MET A 108 -3.72 2.52 -6.00
CA MET A 108 -3.24 1.17 -6.30
C MET A 108 -3.74 0.62 -7.64
N ASP A 109 -4.75 1.27 -8.24
CA ASP A 109 -5.16 1.01 -9.62
C ASP A 109 -4.30 1.77 -10.65
N MET A 110 -3.48 2.72 -10.20
CA MET A 110 -2.52 3.44 -11.03
C MET A 110 -1.22 2.62 -11.12
N GLU A 111 -0.94 2.03 -12.29
CA GLU A 111 0.17 1.08 -12.46
C GLU A 111 1.53 1.65 -12.04
N GLU A 112 1.83 2.88 -12.43
CA GLU A 112 3.08 3.56 -12.08
C GLU A 112 3.25 3.69 -10.56
N ILE A 113 2.21 4.15 -9.86
CA ILE A 113 2.23 4.29 -8.39
C ILE A 113 2.35 2.92 -7.73
N SER A 114 1.63 1.93 -8.23
CA SER A 114 1.68 0.55 -7.70
C SER A 114 3.06 -0.08 -7.84
N LEU A 115 3.74 0.15 -8.96
CA LEU A 115 5.09 -0.35 -9.18
C LEU A 115 6.09 0.32 -8.22
N GLU A 116 6.06 1.64 -8.09
CA GLU A 116 6.91 2.38 -7.15
C GLU A 116 6.65 1.97 -5.68
N ASN A 117 5.37 1.82 -5.31
CA ASN A 117 5.01 1.34 -3.97
C ASN A 117 5.49 -0.09 -3.70
N ALA A 118 5.49 -0.96 -4.72
CA ALA A 118 6.02 -2.32 -4.62
C ALA A 118 7.53 -2.34 -4.34
N ILE A 119 8.27 -1.40 -4.92
CA ILE A 119 9.70 -1.19 -4.67
C ILE A 119 9.93 -0.86 -3.19
N ALA A 120 9.27 0.17 -2.69
CA ALA A 120 9.39 0.59 -1.29
C ALA A 120 8.94 -0.51 -0.31
N THR A 121 7.90 -1.27 -0.66
CA THR A 121 7.42 -2.42 0.13
C THR A 121 8.48 -3.52 0.21
N ALA A 122 9.12 -3.86 -0.90
CA ALA A 122 10.19 -4.86 -0.95
C ALA A 122 11.40 -4.44 -0.12
N GLU A 123 11.81 -3.18 -0.18
CA GLU A 123 12.91 -2.63 0.62
C GLU A 123 12.59 -2.63 2.11
N GLY A 124 11.36 -2.29 2.49
CA GLY A 124 10.88 -2.39 3.85
C GLY A 124 10.91 -3.82 4.40
N ALA A 125 10.48 -4.80 3.59
CA ALA A 125 10.53 -6.21 3.96
C ALA A 125 11.99 -6.70 4.16
N ILE A 126 12.91 -6.30 3.30
CA ILE A 126 14.34 -6.61 3.44
C ILE A 126 14.91 -5.94 4.70
N SER A 127 14.59 -4.68 4.96
CA SER A 127 15.01 -3.97 6.16
C SER A 127 14.58 -4.69 7.44
N LEU A 128 13.32 -5.14 7.50
CA LEU A 128 12.82 -5.93 8.60
C LEU A 128 13.57 -7.26 8.76
N ALA A 129 13.79 -7.98 7.66
CA ALA A 129 14.54 -9.24 7.67
C ALA A 129 15.96 -9.06 8.21
N VAL A 130 16.68 -8.03 7.75
CA VAL A 130 18.05 -7.75 8.20
C VAL A 130 18.10 -7.30 9.66
N SER A 131 17.13 -6.49 10.12
CA SER A 131 17.12 -5.95 11.47
C SER A 131 16.64 -6.94 12.54
N GLN A 132 15.77 -7.88 12.18
CA GLN A 132 15.15 -8.79 13.15
C GLN A 132 15.67 -10.22 13.11
N CYS A 133 16.34 -10.63 12.04
CA CYS A 133 16.87 -11.98 11.91
C CYS A 133 18.38 -11.99 12.12
N PRO A 134 18.93 -12.90 12.94
CA PRO A 134 20.37 -12.99 13.21
C PRO A 134 21.12 -13.73 12.09
N ILE A 135 20.74 -13.48 10.82
CA ILE A 135 21.31 -14.14 9.65
C ILE A 135 21.61 -13.13 8.55
N ASN A 136 22.64 -13.39 7.78
CA ASN A 136 22.94 -12.61 6.57
C ASN A 136 22.02 -13.06 5.43
N LEU A 137 21.62 -12.12 4.56
CA LEU A 137 20.89 -12.47 3.35
C LEU A 137 21.76 -13.13 2.27
N HIS A 138 23.06 -12.83 2.26
CA HIS A 138 24.01 -13.49 1.35
C HIS A 138 23.96 -15.01 1.52
N ARG A 139 23.66 -15.74 0.44
CA ARG A 139 23.44 -17.19 0.39
C ARG A 139 22.32 -17.71 1.33
N CYS A 140 21.46 -16.82 1.82
CA CYS A 140 20.30 -17.21 2.58
C CYS A 140 19.25 -17.80 1.65
N ARG A 141 18.68 -18.95 1.99
CA ARG A 141 17.55 -19.54 1.28
C ARG A 141 16.27 -18.80 1.67
N CYS A 142 15.81 -17.97 0.74
CA CYS A 142 14.63 -17.13 0.87
C CYS A 142 13.48 -17.71 0.04
N LEU A 143 12.30 -17.82 0.64
CA LEU A 143 11.10 -18.23 -0.04
C LEU A 143 10.16 -17.03 -0.17
N ILE A 144 9.74 -16.72 -1.40
CA ILE A 144 8.79 -15.65 -1.70
C ILE A 144 7.46 -16.27 -2.07
N LEU A 145 6.40 -15.93 -1.33
CA LEU A 145 5.04 -16.38 -1.58
C LEU A 145 4.32 -15.35 -2.45
N GLY A 146 4.18 -15.69 -3.74
CA GLY A 146 3.60 -14.83 -4.77
C GLY A 146 4.65 -14.08 -5.61
N TYR A 147 4.37 -13.96 -6.92
CA TYR A 147 5.19 -13.22 -7.87
C TYR A 147 4.42 -12.09 -8.54
N GLY A 148 3.63 -11.36 -7.71
CA GLY A 148 3.02 -10.09 -8.08
C GLY A 148 4.03 -8.96 -8.11
N ARG A 149 3.58 -7.70 -8.17
CA ARG A 149 4.46 -6.52 -8.20
C ARG A 149 5.50 -6.53 -7.06
N CYS A 150 5.05 -6.73 -5.81
CA CYS A 150 5.94 -6.78 -4.64
C CYS A 150 6.90 -7.98 -4.70
N GLY A 151 6.38 -9.17 -5.05
CA GLY A 151 7.22 -10.38 -5.16
C GLY A 151 8.31 -10.26 -6.22
N GLN A 152 8.02 -9.62 -7.36
CA GLN A 152 9.01 -9.34 -8.40
C GLN A 152 10.09 -8.36 -7.89
N ALA A 153 9.67 -7.23 -7.32
CA ALA A 153 10.58 -6.23 -6.78
C ALA A 153 11.47 -6.80 -5.67
N LEU A 154 10.92 -7.66 -4.81
CA LEU A 154 11.63 -8.34 -3.74
C LEU A 154 12.63 -9.38 -4.28
N ALA A 155 12.19 -10.22 -5.23
CA ALA A 155 13.05 -11.26 -5.80
C ALA A 155 14.29 -10.68 -6.47
N ASP A 156 14.13 -9.60 -7.25
CA ASP A 156 15.26 -8.94 -7.91
C ASP A 156 16.26 -8.33 -6.90
N ARG A 157 15.78 -7.76 -5.80
CA ARG A 157 16.61 -7.22 -4.72
C ARG A 157 17.35 -8.29 -3.95
N LEU A 158 16.65 -9.36 -3.58
CA LEU A 158 17.26 -10.50 -2.89
C LEU A 158 18.36 -11.12 -3.75
N ARG A 159 18.15 -11.26 -5.06
CA ARG A 159 19.18 -11.70 -6.00
C ARG A 159 20.37 -10.73 -6.05
N GLY A 160 20.13 -9.43 -6.06
CA GLY A 160 21.19 -8.41 -5.96
C GLY A 160 22.00 -8.49 -4.67
N MET A 161 21.41 -9.01 -3.60
CA MET A 161 22.09 -9.30 -2.33
C MET A 161 22.70 -10.71 -2.28
N PHE A 162 22.72 -11.44 -3.39
CA PHE A 162 23.21 -12.81 -3.51
C PHE A 162 22.48 -13.81 -2.60
N ALA A 163 21.21 -13.57 -2.29
CA ALA A 163 20.36 -14.55 -1.62
C ALA A 163 19.93 -15.64 -2.62
N ASP A 164 19.71 -16.84 -2.10
CA ASP A 164 19.15 -17.96 -2.85
C ASP A 164 17.61 -17.91 -2.75
N ALA A 165 16.98 -17.21 -3.69
CA ALA A 165 15.56 -16.92 -3.66
C ALA A 165 14.77 -17.88 -4.56
N SER A 166 13.79 -18.57 -3.96
CA SER A 166 12.79 -19.39 -4.65
C SER A 166 11.42 -18.72 -4.59
N VAL A 167 10.60 -18.92 -5.61
CA VAL A 167 9.27 -18.29 -5.75
C VAL A 167 8.18 -19.36 -5.77
N CYS A 168 7.24 -19.24 -4.85
CA CYS A 168 5.99 -19.99 -4.86
C CYS A 168 4.90 -19.13 -5.52
N GLU A 169 4.36 -19.56 -6.65
CA GLU A 169 3.34 -18.78 -7.39
C GLU A 169 2.30 -19.72 -7.99
N ILE A 170 1.03 -19.36 -7.88
CA ILE A 170 -0.10 -20.15 -8.41
C ILE A 170 -0.37 -19.85 -9.89
N ASN A 171 -0.12 -18.62 -10.32
CA ASN A 171 -0.41 -18.20 -11.70
C ASN A 171 0.67 -18.72 -12.66
N PRO A 172 0.34 -19.54 -13.66
CA PRO A 172 1.32 -20.16 -14.55
C PRO A 172 2.10 -19.16 -15.41
N ILE A 173 1.46 -18.03 -15.77
CA ILE A 173 2.14 -16.96 -16.53
C ILE A 173 3.21 -16.32 -15.67
N ARG A 174 2.91 -16.00 -14.40
CA ARG A 174 3.87 -15.44 -13.46
C ARG A 174 4.98 -16.42 -13.09
N GLN A 175 4.66 -17.73 -12.96
CA GLN A 175 5.68 -18.76 -12.80
C GLN A 175 6.66 -18.76 -13.99
N THR A 176 6.12 -18.73 -15.21
CA THR A 176 6.94 -18.67 -16.42
C THR A 176 7.81 -17.42 -16.42
N LEU A 177 7.27 -16.26 -16.08
CA LEU A 177 8.02 -15.01 -15.97
C LEU A 177 9.16 -15.11 -14.93
N ALA A 178 8.90 -15.69 -13.75
CA ALA A 178 9.95 -15.90 -12.75
C ALA A 178 11.05 -16.84 -13.25
N LYS A 179 10.69 -17.94 -13.92
CA LYS A 179 11.66 -18.88 -14.54
C LYS A 179 12.53 -18.22 -15.59
N THR A 180 11.94 -17.42 -16.49
CA THR A 180 12.71 -16.70 -17.53
C THR A 180 13.68 -15.69 -16.94
N ARG A 181 13.38 -15.18 -15.73
CA ARG A 181 14.30 -14.33 -14.95
C ARG A 181 15.31 -15.11 -14.11
N GLY A 182 15.32 -16.44 -14.18
CA GLY A 182 16.30 -17.31 -13.52
C GLY A 182 15.98 -17.67 -12.07
N PHE A 183 14.75 -17.49 -11.61
CA PHE A 183 14.33 -17.92 -10.28
C PHE A 183 13.84 -19.38 -10.30
N ASP A 184 14.17 -20.16 -9.26
CA ASP A 184 13.52 -21.42 -9.01
C ASP A 184 12.06 -21.16 -8.60
N THR A 185 11.13 -21.83 -9.30
CA THR A 185 9.71 -21.57 -9.11
C THR A 185 8.91 -22.86 -9.00
N PHE A 186 7.90 -22.84 -8.14
CA PHE A 186 7.04 -23.99 -7.92
C PHE A 186 5.61 -23.58 -7.56
N ASP A 187 4.69 -24.50 -7.76
CA ASP A 187 3.28 -24.39 -7.39
C ASP A 187 3.09 -24.56 -5.88
N PRO A 188 2.11 -23.86 -5.23
CA PRO A 188 1.79 -24.01 -3.81
C PRO A 188 1.60 -25.46 -3.33
N GLN A 189 1.18 -26.37 -4.19
CA GLN A 189 1.06 -27.80 -3.85
C GLN A 189 2.41 -28.46 -3.46
N LYS A 190 3.53 -27.83 -3.83
CA LYS A 190 4.89 -28.29 -3.49
C LYS A 190 5.47 -27.56 -2.29
N LEU A 191 4.72 -26.69 -1.65
CA LEU A 191 5.20 -25.81 -0.57
C LEU A 191 5.84 -26.60 0.58
N GLU A 192 5.26 -27.71 1.00
CA GLU A 192 5.78 -28.58 2.07
C GLU A 192 7.20 -29.08 1.81
N LYS A 193 7.59 -29.24 0.55
CA LYS A 193 8.95 -29.65 0.18
C LYS A 193 9.97 -28.52 0.36
N TYR A 194 9.56 -27.26 0.15
CA TYR A 194 10.44 -26.10 0.16
C TYR A 194 10.54 -25.44 1.54
N LEU A 195 9.45 -25.46 2.33
CA LEU A 195 9.40 -24.84 3.66
C LEU A 195 10.55 -25.25 4.60
N PRO A 196 10.90 -26.55 4.75
CA PRO A 196 11.96 -26.95 5.66
C PRO A 196 13.35 -26.43 5.27
N GLN A 197 13.51 -26.02 4.02
CA GLN A 197 14.79 -25.54 3.49
C GLN A 197 14.91 -24.01 3.61
N ALA A 198 13.77 -23.29 3.66
CA ALA A 198 13.76 -21.84 3.76
C ALA A 198 14.25 -21.37 5.15
N LYS A 199 15.08 -20.35 5.15
CA LYS A 199 15.51 -19.64 6.36
C LYS A 199 14.69 -18.37 6.58
N LEU A 200 14.23 -17.76 5.51
CA LEU A 200 13.32 -16.62 5.51
C LEU A 200 12.17 -16.89 4.56
N ILE A 201 10.98 -16.49 4.97
CA ILE A 201 9.76 -16.56 4.18
C ILE A 201 9.17 -15.15 4.11
N PHE A 202 8.95 -14.68 2.89
CA PHE A 202 8.30 -13.42 2.60
C PHE A 202 6.91 -13.68 2.03
N ASN A 203 5.89 -13.10 2.66
CA ASN A 203 4.48 -13.21 2.27
C ASN A 203 3.85 -11.83 2.10
#